data_53ad50beec875e047a7897c8a32b2d66
#
_entry.id   53ad50beec875e047a7897c8a32b2d66
#
_cell.length_a   1.000
_cell.length_b   1.000
_cell.length_c   1.000
_cell.angle_alpha   90.00
_cell.angle_beta   90.00
_cell.angle_gamma   90.00
#
_symmetry.space_group_name_H-M   'P 1'
#
loop_
_entity.id
_entity.type
_entity.pdbx_description
1 polymer ?
#
loop_
_entity_poly.entity_id
_entity_poly.type
_entity_poly.pdbx_seq_one_letter_code
_entity_poly.pdbx_strand_id
1 'polypeptide(L)'
;EQSHQTKASSHFVIGLDGEIVQCIPCNEIAYASNNRNSDTIAIECCIPDDTGKFNDSTYQSLIELTTWLIGRYDLGIEDVIRHYDVTRKNCPKYFVEHESAWEDFHDDLAAYIEKNGVDKE
;
A
#
# COMPACT_ATOMS: atom_id res chain seq x y z
N GLU A 1 19.91 2.34 15.65
CA GLU A 1 19.94 2.45 15.00
C GLU A 1 20.62 2.66 14.49
N GLN A 2 21.07 2.64 14.33
CA GLN A 2 21.53 2.80 13.61
C GLN A 2 22.03 3.53 12.97
N SER A 3 22.86 3.62 12.71
CA SER A 3 23.21 4.34 12.09
C SER A 3 23.00 4.91 11.26
N HIS A 4 23.24 5.32 11.04
CA HIS A 4 22.92 5.97 10.17
C HIS A 4 22.46 5.60 9.12
N GLN A 5 22.80 5.13 9.03
CA GLN A 5 22.25 4.79 7.77
C GLN A 5 21.02 3.99 7.97
N THR A 6 19.96 4.67 7.90
CA THR A 6 18.65 4.07 8.09
C THR A 6 18.09 3.66 6.75
N LYS A 7 17.63 2.42 6.66
CA LYS A 7 16.92 1.95 5.48
C LYS A 7 15.44 2.12 5.71
N ALA A 8 14.78 2.88 4.85
CA ALA A 8 13.35 3.04 4.94
C ALA A 8 12.66 1.74 4.54
N SER A 9 11.63 1.33 5.29
CA SER A 9 10.91 0.10 5.03
C SER A 9 9.72 0.31 4.09
N SER A 10 9.34 1.56 3.83
CA SER A 10 8.21 1.85 2.94
C SER A 10 8.35 3.25 2.38
N HIS A 11 7.69 3.49 1.23
CA HIS A 11 7.62 4.84 0.65
C HIS A 11 6.57 5.68 1.36
N PHE A 12 5.48 5.06 1.78
CA PHE A 12 4.36 5.74 2.42
C PHE A 12 3.92 4.98 3.65
N VAL A 13 3.43 5.72 4.64
CA VAL A 13 2.77 5.15 5.81
C VAL A 13 1.41 5.82 5.93
N ILE A 14 0.37 5.03 6.15
CA ILE A 14 -0.98 5.55 6.40
C ILE A 14 -1.33 5.26 7.85
N GLY A 15 -1.64 6.31 8.60
CA GLY A 15 -1.94 6.20 10.02
C GLY A 15 -3.39 5.88 10.31
N LEU A 16 -3.72 5.77 11.61
CA LEU A 16 -5.05 5.37 12.05
C LEU A 16 -6.11 6.43 11.75
N ASP A 17 -5.71 7.69 11.64
CA ASP A 17 -6.62 8.77 11.29
C ASP A 17 -6.70 8.99 9.78
N GLY A 18 -6.05 8.13 9.01
CA GLY A 18 -6.04 8.25 7.55
C GLY A 18 -4.97 9.20 7.04
N GLU A 19 -4.10 9.68 7.92
CA GLU A 19 -3.04 10.58 7.48
C GLU A 19 -2.02 9.81 6.64
N ILE A 20 -1.55 10.43 5.57
CA ILE A 20 -0.60 9.82 4.64
C ILE A 20 0.73 10.54 4.79
N VAL A 21 1.77 9.79 5.09
CA VAL A 21 3.12 10.33 5.25
C VAL A 21 4.02 9.71 4.21
N GLN A 22 4.68 10.53 3.42
CA GLN A 22 5.67 10.05 2.47
C GLN A 22 7.03 10.02 3.15
N CYS A 23 7.61 8.84 3.28
CA CYS A 23 8.85 8.65 4.00
C CYS A 23 10.08 8.83 3.11
N ILE A 24 9.98 8.38 1.85
CA ILE A 24 11.04 8.56 0.87
C ILE A 24 10.40 8.82 -0.48
N PRO A 25 11.13 9.48 -1.41
CA PRO A 25 10.61 9.67 -2.76
C PRO A 25 10.37 8.35 -3.46
N CYS A 26 9.38 8.32 -4.34
CA CYS A 26 9.00 7.08 -5.01
C CYS A 26 10.10 6.54 -5.92
N ASN A 27 11.03 7.38 -6.35
CA ASN A 27 12.13 6.92 -7.18
C ASN A 27 13.31 6.37 -6.39
N GLU A 28 13.18 6.26 -5.07
CA GLU A 28 14.20 5.65 -4.22
C GLU A 28 13.73 4.29 -3.75
N ILE A 29 14.69 3.42 -3.42
CA ILE A 29 14.40 2.06 -3.03
C ILE A 29 13.97 2.00 -1.58
N ALA A 30 12.83 1.36 -1.31
CA ALA A 30 12.42 1.00 0.04
C ALA A 30 12.77 -0.47 0.26
N TYR A 31 13.18 -0.80 1.47
CA TYR A 31 13.59 -2.17 1.79
C TYR A 31 12.43 -2.92 2.44
N ALA A 32 11.39 -3.17 1.63
CA ALA A 32 10.14 -3.75 2.13
C ALA A 32 9.85 -5.13 1.55
N SER A 33 10.32 -5.43 0.35
CA SER A 33 9.92 -6.62 -0.39
C SER A 33 11.11 -7.46 -0.84
N ASN A 34 12.26 -7.31 -0.21
CA ASN A 34 13.47 -8.07 -0.53
C ASN A 34 13.82 -7.94 -2.01
N ASN A 35 13.64 -9.01 -2.80
CA ASN A 35 14.09 -9.00 -4.19
C ASN A 35 13.24 -8.13 -5.13
N ARG A 36 12.13 -7.56 -4.63
CA ARG A 36 11.31 -6.64 -5.41
C ARG A 36 11.46 -5.19 -4.96
N ASN A 37 12.45 -4.89 -4.09
CA ASN A 37 12.62 -3.53 -3.59
C ASN A 37 12.87 -2.52 -4.71
N SER A 38 13.55 -2.92 -5.77
CA SER A 38 13.97 -1.97 -6.81
C SER A 38 12.86 -1.61 -7.80
N ASP A 39 11.76 -2.36 -7.82
CA ASP A 39 10.70 -2.12 -8.79
C ASP A 39 9.32 -2.00 -8.18
N THR A 40 9.25 -1.70 -6.88
CA THR A 40 7.96 -1.57 -6.19
C THR A 40 7.88 -0.26 -5.41
N ILE A 41 6.65 0.18 -5.19
CA ILE A 41 6.36 1.27 -4.26
C ILE A 41 5.63 0.64 -3.08
N ALA A 42 6.17 0.83 -1.90
CA ALA A 42 5.68 0.15 -0.70
C ALA A 42 4.84 1.09 0.15
N ILE A 43 3.66 0.62 0.56
CA ILE A 43 2.76 1.34 1.45
C ILE A 43 2.57 0.52 2.70
N GLU A 44 2.78 1.14 3.85
CA GLU A 44 2.55 0.49 5.14
C GLU A 44 1.36 1.14 5.80
N CYS A 45 0.43 0.34 6.30
CA CYS A 45 -0.79 0.84 6.93
C CYS A 45 -0.81 0.45 8.40
N CYS A 46 -1.13 1.43 9.26
CA CYS A 46 -1.30 1.15 10.68
C CYS A 46 -2.61 0.39 10.91
N ILE A 47 -2.59 -0.50 11.90
CA ILE A 47 -3.78 -1.29 12.22
C ILE A 47 -4.21 -0.97 13.65
N PRO A 48 -5.52 -0.95 13.92
CA PRO A 48 -6.00 -0.60 15.25
C PRO A 48 -5.95 -1.74 16.26
N ASP A 49 -5.85 -2.98 15.78
CA ASP A 49 -5.85 -4.14 16.68
C ASP A 49 -5.17 -5.34 16.01
N ASP A 50 -5.19 -6.46 16.73
CA ASP A 50 -4.45 -7.66 16.30
C ASP A 50 -5.09 -8.39 15.13
N THR A 51 -6.31 -8.05 14.74
CA THR A 51 -6.93 -8.69 13.57
C THR A 51 -6.24 -8.27 12.28
N GLY A 52 -5.56 -7.14 12.29
CA GLY A 52 -4.91 -6.60 11.10
C GLY A 52 -5.86 -5.88 10.16
N LYS A 53 -7.14 -5.81 10.51
CA LYS A 53 -8.12 -5.13 9.66
C LYS A 53 -7.91 -3.62 9.76
N PHE A 54 -7.90 -2.95 8.62
CA PHE A 54 -7.77 -1.50 8.58
C PHE A 54 -9.08 -0.86 9.02
N ASN A 55 -8.98 0.26 9.76
CA ASN A 55 -10.19 1.02 10.07
C ASN A 55 -10.61 1.81 8.82
N ASP A 56 -11.79 2.45 8.91
CA ASP A 56 -12.37 3.12 7.74
C ASP A 56 -11.48 4.26 7.24
N SER A 57 -10.88 5.02 8.13
CA SER A 57 -10.02 6.15 7.75
C SER A 57 -8.78 5.67 7.01
N THR A 58 -8.13 4.64 7.52
CA THR A 58 -6.95 4.06 6.88
C THR A 58 -7.32 3.47 5.52
N TYR A 59 -8.43 2.74 5.48
CA TYR A 59 -8.88 2.09 4.25
C TYR A 59 -9.16 3.11 3.16
N GLN A 60 -9.89 4.18 3.50
CA GLN A 60 -10.23 5.21 2.54
C GLN A 60 -8.96 5.89 2.00
N SER A 61 -8.02 6.21 2.89
CA SER A 61 -6.76 6.81 2.46
C SER A 61 -5.95 5.87 1.58
N LEU A 62 -5.99 4.57 1.87
CA LEU A 62 -5.30 3.59 1.04
C LEU A 62 -5.88 3.56 -0.37
N ILE A 63 -7.21 3.61 -0.49
CA ILE A 63 -7.87 3.66 -1.79
C ILE A 63 -7.42 4.92 -2.55
N GLU A 64 -7.42 6.07 -1.88
CA GLU A 64 -7.08 7.33 -2.53
C GLU A 64 -5.61 7.37 -2.95
N LEU A 65 -4.70 6.94 -2.07
CA LEU A 65 -3.28 6.93 -2.37
C LEU A 65 -2.97 5.96 -3.50
N THR A 66 -3.56 4.78 -3.46
CA THR A 66 -3.33 3.76 -4.50
C THR A 66 -3.82 4.27 -5.85
N THR A 67 -4.99 4.94 -5.87
CA THR A 67 -5.50 5.52 -7.10
C THR A 67 -4.54 6.57 -7.66
N TRP A 68 -4.00 7.42 -6.78
CA TRP A 68 -3.04 8.44 -7.19
C TRP A 68 -1.79 7.81 -7.81
N LEU A 69 -1.29 6.74 -7.19
CA LEU A 69 -0.10 6.06 -7.71
C LEU A 69 -0.37 5.37 -9.04
N ILE A 70 -1.54 4.77 -9.18
CA ILE A 70 -1.94 4.13 -10.44
C ILE A 70 -1.93 5.15 -11.58
N GLY A 71 -2.48 6.33 -11.34
CA GLY A 71 -2.51 7.36 -12.36
C GLY A 71 -1.13 7.91 -12.67
N ARG A 72 -0.34 8.16 -11.62
CA ARG A 72 0.96 8.78 -11.77
C ARG A 72 1.97 7.89 -12.51
N TYR A 73 1.91 6.58 -12.27
CA TYR A 73 2.88 5.65 -12.84
C TYR A 73 2.27 4.74 -13.90
N ASP A 74 1.04 5.04 -14.31
CA ASP A 74 0.36 4.31 -15.39
C ASP A 74 0.29 2.82 -15.09
N LEU A 75 -0.19 2.49 -13.90
CA LEU A 75 -0.31 1.12 -13.45
C LEU A 75 -1.73 0.61 -13.63
N GLY A 76 -1.89 -0.72 -13.57
CA GLY A 76 -3.20 -1.34 -13.53
C GLY A 76 -3.53 -1.80 -12.12
N ILE A 77 -4.79 -2.16 -11.91
CA ILE A 77 -5.21 -2.68 -10.61
C ILE A 77 -4.48 -3.99 -10.30
N GLU A 78 -4.18 -4.78 -11.33
CA GLU A 78 -3.44 -6.03 -11.17
C GLU A 78 -2.02 -5.81 -10.66
N ASP A 79 -1.50 -4.58 -10.75
CA ASP A 79 -0.17 -4.26 -10.23
C ASP A 79 -0.17 -3.98 -8.74
N VAL A 80 -1.36 -3.92 -8.12
CA VAL A 80 -1.51 -3.70 -6.68
C VAL A 80 -1.47 -5.07 -6.00
N ILE A 81 -0.35 -5.34 -5.31
CA ILE A 81 -0.09 -6.65 -4.72
C ILE A 81 0.20 -6.53 -3.23
N ARG A 82 0.18 -7.66 -2.54
CA ARG A 82 0.50 -7.75 -1.13
C ARG A 82 1.96 -8.13 -0.96
N HIS A 83 2.54 -7.76 0.18
CA HIS A 83 3.87 -8.25 0.54
C HIS A 83 3.91 -9.79 0.45
N TYR A 84 2.82 -10.44 0.88
CA TYR A 84 2.66 -11.89 0.81
C TYR A 84 2.89 -12.42 -0.61
N ASP A 85 2.45 -11.68 -1.63
CA ASP A 85 2.56 -12.14 -3.02
C ASP A 85 4.00 -12.18 -3.49
N VAL A 86 4.89 -11.46 -2.81
CA VAL A 86 6.31 -11.42 -3.16
C VAL A 86 7.13 -12.37 -2.28
N THR A 87 6.92 -12.32 -0.95
CA THR A 87 7.80 -13.00 0.00
C THR A 87 7.11 -14.10 0.79
N ARG A 88 5.79 -14.23 0.68
CA ARG A 88 4.95 -15.15 1.46
C ARG A 88 4.85 -14.75 2.93
N LYS A 89 5.36 -13.59 3.30
CA LYS A 89 5.15 -13.05 4.63
C LYS A 89 3.68 -12.71 4.84
N ASN A 90 3.16 -12.98 6.05
CA ASN A 90 1.74 -12.74 6.36
C ASN A 90 1.45 -11.24 6.48
N CYS A 91 1.53 -10.54 5.37
CA CYS A 91 1.41 -9.08 5.32
C CYS A 91 0.75 -8.65 4.01
N PRO A 92 -0.26 -7.81 4.04
CA PRO A 92 -0.95 -7.36 5.25
C PRO A 92 -1.84 -8.48 5.80
N LYS A 93 -1.78 -8.65 7.10
CA LYS A 93 -2.33 -9.82 7.76
C LYS A 93 -3.79 -10.09 7.40
N TYR A 94 -4.64 -9.06 7.50
CA TYR A 94 -6.07 -9.25 7.28
C TYR A 94 -6.35 -9.71 5.85
N PHE A 95 -5.69 -9.10 4.86
CA PHE A 95 -5.90 -9.45 3.46
C PHE A 95 -5.30 -10.81 3.09
N VAL A 96 -4.30 -11.27 3.83
CA VAL A 96 -3.74 -12.59 3.59
C VAL A 96 -4.66 -13.66 4.19
N GLU A 97 -5.16 -13.40 5.40
CA GLU A 97 -6.01 -14.36 6.10
C GLU A 97 -7.46 -14.34 5.61
N HIS A 98 -7.85 -13.28 4.88
CA HIS A 98 -9.21 -13.13 4.35
C HIS A 98 -9.12 -12.78 2.87
N GLU A 99 -8.96 -13.80 2.04
CA GLU A 99 -8.76 -13.59 0.60
C GLU A 99 -9.91 -12.80 -0.02
N SER A 100 -11.14 -13.04 0.45
CA SER A 100 -12.29 -12.29 -0.08
C SER A 100 -12.20 -10.80 0.23
N ALA A 101 -11.60 -10.43 1.36
CA ALA A 101 -11.41 -9.02 1.69
C ALA A 101 -10.38 -8.37 0.76
N TRP A 102 -9.36 -9.11 0.36
CA TRP A 102 -8.39 -8.63 -0.61
C TRP A 102 -9.05 -8.40 -1.97
N GLU A 103 -9.93 -9.32 -2.38
CA GLU A 103 -10.68 -9.15 -3.61
C GLU A 103 -11.63 -7.96 -3.53
N ASP A 104 -12.27 -7.77 -2.36
CA ASP A 104 -13.14 -6.61 -2.15
C ASP A 104 -12.35 -5.30 -2.25
N PHE A 105 -11.12 -5.29 -1.77
CA PHE A 105 -10.27 -4.10 -1.89
C PHE A 105 -10.02 -3.77 -3.36
N HIS A 106 -9.72 -4.77 -4.19
CA HIS A 106 -9.53 -4.53 -5.62
C HIS A 106 -10.83 -4.03 -6.27
N ASP A 107 -11.97 -4.59 -5.86
CA ASP A 107 -13.27 -4.15 -6.39
C ASP A 107 -13.59 -2.72 -5.98
N ASP A 108 -13.32 -2.37 -4.72
CA ASP A 108 -13.54 -1.02 -4.22
C ASP A 108 -12.63 -0.02 -4.91
N LEU A 109 -11.38 -0.43 -5.17
CA LEU A 109 -10.43 0.41 -5.87
C LEU A 109 -10.89 0.67 -7.30
N ALA A 110 -11.35 -0.37 -8.00
CA ALA A 110 -11.85 -0.24 -9.35
C ALA A 110 -13.07 0.68 -9.40
N ALA A 111 -13.98 0.53 -8.43
CA ALA A 111 -15.17 1.36 -8.36
C ALA A 111 -14.81 2.83 -8.10
N TYR A 112 -13.84 3.06 -7.23
CA TYR A 112 -13.40 4.43 -6.93
C TYR A 112 -12.79 5.08 -8.17
N ILE A 113 -11.98 4.33 -8.91
CA ILE A 113 -11.35 4.85 -10.13
C ILE A 113 -12.40 5.14 -11.19
N GLU A 114 -13.39 4.26 -11.33
CA GLU A 114 -14.46 4.46 -12.30
C GLU A 114 -15.23 5.73 -12.00
N LYS A 115 -15.50 6.00 -10.72
CA LYS A 115 -16.29 7.16 -10.32
C LYS A 115 -15.47 8.45 -10.39
N ASN A 116 -14.22 8.41 -9.99
CA ASN A 116 -13.42 9.62 -9.80
C ASN A 116 -12.32 9.82 -10.84
N GLY A 117 -11.99 8.78 -11.58
CA GLY A 117 -10.89 8.81 -12.53
C GLY A 117 -9.54 8.74 -11.84
N VAL A 118 -8.49 8.81 -12.62
CA VAL A 118 -7.12 8.85 -12.10
C VAL A 118 -6.46 10.14 -12.56
N ASP A 119 -5.56 10.65 -11.73
CA ASP A 119 -4.80 11.84 -12.03
C ASP A 119 -3.49 11.42 -12.68
N LYS A 120 -3.33 11.77 -13.93
CA LYS A 120 -2.16 11.36 -14.70
C LYS A 120 -1.05 12.39 -14.70
N GLU A 121 -1.12 13.33 -13.82
CA GLU A 121 -0.08 14.36 -13.72
C GLU A 121 1.31 13.72 -13.45
#